data_e0e27f5ddd5e242030301fab3c596da0
#
_entry.id   e0e27f5ddd5e242030301fab3c596da0
#
_cell.length_a   1.000
_cell.length_b   1.000
_cell.length_c   1.000
_cell.angle_alpha   90.00
_cell.angle_beta   90.00
_cell.angle_gamma   90.00
#
_symmetry.space_group_name_H-M   'P 1'
#
loop_
_entity.id
_entity.type
_entity.pdbx_description
1 polymer ?
#
loop_
_entity_poly.entity_id
_entity_poly.type
_entity_poly.pdbx_seq_one_letter_code
_entity_poly.pdbx_strand_id
1 'polypeptide(L)'
;LTDVDLSDELRLGSSTANVEDNTNNDSPAGVDLWTQDQTLLPGESATYVAWYIIDDTAASSGKVINTAIATADTPLSGDDATLSVTSNEAVVDIAPIPSIAITKTSSVVQVDTGNTTIDVGDQISYTIVVTNDGNTALTGVDITDTLTAIGGASLSLDAVPVFVSSTDANTTFTNDTSTSVPTLLVGEAVTFGATYT
;
A
#
# COMPACT_ATOMS: atom_id res chain seq x y z
N LEU A 1 43.37 3.67 -2.06
CA LEU A 1 42.36 2.61 -2.07
C LEU A 1 41.97 2.30 -3.51
N THR A 2 41.85 1.04 -3.84
CA THR A 2 41.39 0.54 -5.14
C THR A 2 40.12 -0.28 -4.91
N ASP A 3 39.42 -0.60 -5.98
CA ASP A 3 38.16 -1.39 -5.91
C ASP A 3 37.21 -0.83 -4.82
N VAL A 4 36.99 0.49 -4.86
CA VAL A 4 36.08 1.15 -3.94
C VAL A 4 34.65 0.89 -4.40
N ASP A 5 33.91 0.11 -3.65
CA ASP A 5 32.51 -0.20 -3.87
C ASP A 5 31.61 0.46 -2.83
N LEU A 6 30.39 0.80 -3.23
CA LEU A 6 29.34 1.31 -2.35
C LEU A 6 28.09 0.48 -2.52
N SER A 7 27.58 -0.08 -1.44
CA SER A 7 26.24 -0.67 -1.37
C SER A 7 25.36 0.15 -0.47
N ASP A 8 24.07 0.13 -0.76
CA ASP A 8 23.06 0.88 -0.03
C ASP A 8 21.97 -0.08 0.44
N GLU A 9 21.55 0.05 1.70
CA GLU A 9 20.54 -0.80 2.32
C GLU A 9 19.35 0.04 2.77
N LEU A 10 18.16 -0.31 2.27
CA LEU A 10 16.91 0.33 2.64
C LEU A 10 16.06 -0.63 3.48
N ARG A 11 15.56 -0.15 4.62
CA ARG A 11 14.70 -0.90 5.53
C ARG A 11 13.43 -0.10 5.86
N LEU A 12 12.32 -0.80 6.06
CA LEU A 12 11.04 -0.21 6.40
C LEU A 12 10.63 -0.56 7.84
N GLY A 13 10.17 0.44 8.56
CA GLY A 13 9.64 0.28 9.92
C GLY A 13 10.68 -0.23 10.90
N SER A 14 10.36 -1.32 11.60
CA SER A 14 11.24 -2.03 12.52
C SER A 14 11.88 -3.27 11.90
N SER A 15 11.70 -3.49 10.59
CA SER A 15 12.30 -4.61 9.88
C SER A 15 13.83 -4.51 9.91
N THR A 16 14.49 -5.66 10.06
CA THR A 16 15.93 -5.80 9.86
C THR A 16 16.26 -6.33 8.48
N ALA A 17 15.24 -6.69 7.69
CA ALA A 17 15.42 -7.15 6.33
C ALA A 17 15.57 -5.95 5.41
N ASN A 18 16.55 -6.01 4.52
CA ASN A 18 16.67 -5.10 3.40
C ASN A 18 15.47 -5.30 2.48
N VAL A 19 14.76 -4.24 2.12
CA VAL A 19 13.54 -4.31 1.31
C VAL A 19 13.88 -4.14 -0.16
N GLU A 20 14.95 -3.44 -0.43
CA GLU A 20 15.50 -3.28 -1.76
C GLU A 20 17.00 -3.49 -1.73
N ASP A 21 17.46 -4.40 -2.53
CA ASP A 21 18.80 -4.38 -3.06
C ASP A 21 18.84 -3.15 -3.99
N ASN A 22 19.35 -2.05 -3.50
CA ASN A 22 19.44 -0.81 -4.25
C ASN A 22 20.45 -0.88 -5.40
N THR A 23 20.73 -2.08 -5.85
CA THR A 23 21.36 -2.34 -7.15
C THR A 23 20.46 -1.92 -8.30
N ASN A 24 19.18 -1.73 -8.05
CA ASN A 24 18.20 -1.30 -9.05
C ASN A 24 17.79 0.13 -8.90
N ASN A 25 18.63 0.93 -8.26
CA ASN A 25 18.61 2.24 -8.70
C ASN A 25 17.27 2.72 -9.32
N ASP A 26 16.39 3.19 -8.49
CA ASP A 26 15.34 4.10 -8.92
C ASP A 26 15.90 5.48 -9.31
N SER A 27 17.13 5.55 -9.68
CA SER A 27 17.69 6.70 -10.37
C SER A 27 17.03 6.81 -11.74
N PRO A 28 16.49 7.95 -12.12
CA PRO A 28 15.78 8.12 -13.40
C PRO A 28 16.62 7.80 -14.63
N ALA A 29 17.87 7.48 -14.47
CA ALA A 29 18.81 7.28 -15.56
C ALA A 29 19.45 5.89 -15.61
N GLY A 30 19.03 4.92 -14.77
CA GLY A 30 19.67 3.60 -14.76
C GLY A 30 21.17 3.69 -14.47
N VAL A 31 21.58 4.61 -13.65
CA VAL A 31 22.97 4.72 -13.21
C VAL A 31 23.12 3.76 -12.05
N ASP A 32 23.62 2.59 -12.35
CA ASP A 32 24.25 1.69 -11.39
C ASP A 32 25.20 2.54 -10.55
N LEU A 33 24.92 2.66 -9.26
CA LEU A 33 25.71 3.55 -8.41
C LEU A 33 27.17 3.17 -8.42
N TRP A 34 27.50 1.90 -8.78
CA TRP A 34 28.89 1.47 -8.92
C TRP A 34 29.09 0.14 -9.63
N THR A 35 29.61 0.19 -10.83
CA THR A 35 30.20 -0.95 -11.53
C THR A 35 31.64 -0.71 -11.96
N GLN A 36 32.35 0.20 -11.34
CA GLN A 36 33.70 0.50 -11.81
C GLN A 36 34.67 0.58 -10.62
N ASP A 37 35.74 -0.19 -10.70
CA ASP A 37 36.95 -0.09 -9.90
C ASP A 37 37.41 1.36 -9.74
N GLN A 38 36.92 2.03 -8.73
CA GLN A 38 37.33 3.41 -8.47
C GLN A 38 38.52 3.44 -7.54
N THR A 39 39.44 4.31 -7.84
CA THR A 39 40.59 4.58 -6.98
C THR A 39 40.38 5.90 -6.29
N LEU A 40 40.50 5.94 -4.97
CA LEU A 40 40.54 7.17 -4.17
C LEU A 40 41.95 7.39 -3.64
N LEU A 41 42.55 8.49 -4.06
CA LEU A 41 43.84 8.95 -3.53
C LEU A 41 43.69 9.57 -2.12
N PRO A 42 44.73 9.68 -1.34
CA PRO A 42 44.67 10.32 -0.03
C PRO A 42 44.12 11.75 -0.13
N GLY A 43 43.02 12.02 0.60
CA GLY A 43 42.32 13.31 0.60
C GLY A 43 41.24 13.46 -0.48
N GLU A 44 41.09 12.50 -1.37
CA GLU A 44 39.99 12.50 -2.33
C GLU A 44 38.68 11.99 -1.69
N SER A 45 37.56 12.49 -2.21
CA SER A 45 36.20 12.05 -1.85
C SER A 45 35.38 11.87 -3.11
N ALA A 46 34.46 10.89 -3.06
CA ALA A 46 33.43 10.69 -4.05
C ALA A 46 32.06 10.88 -3.39
N THR A 47 31.16 11.54 -4.11
CA THR A 47 29.78 11.80 -3.60
C THR A 47 28.78 11.09 -4.49
N TYR A 48 27.87 10.37 -3.86
CA TYR A 48 26.79 9.63 -4.50
C TYR A 48 25.47 10.15 -4.01
N VAL A 49 24.44 10.02 -4.87
CA VAL A 49 23.08 10.40 -4.57
C VAL A 49 22.19 9.21 -4.90
N ALA A 50 21.46 8.72 -3.91
CA ALA A 50 20.38 7.75 -4.06
C ALA A 50 19.06 8.40 -3.65
N TRP A 51 17.95 7.88 -4.16
CA TRP A 51 16.61 8.33 -3.79
C TRP A 51 15.64 7.16 -3.83
N TYR A 52 14.63 7.23 -3.01
CA TYR A 52 13.57 6.25 -2.91
C TYR A 52 12.22 6.95 -3.01
N ILE A 53 11.31 6.39 -3.80
CA ILE A 53 9.91 6.86 -3.86
C ILE A 53 9.13 6.15 -2.76
N ILE A 54 8.55 6.92 -1.84
CA ILE A 54 7.73 6.36 -0.77
C ILE A 54 6.50 5.72 -1.40
N ASP A 55 6.40 4.41 -1.31
CA ASP A 55 5.27 3.61 -1.71
C ASP A 55 4.30 3.32 -0.54
N ASP A 56 3.22 2.60 -0.81
CA ASP A 56 2.22 2.24 0.19
C ASP A 56 2.79 1.38 1.32
N THR A 57 3.80 0.55 1.02
CA THR A 57 4.46 -0.30 2.01
C THR A 57 5.30 0.53 2.96
N ALA A 58 6.08 1.47 2.42
CA ALA A 58 6.87 2.40 3.19
C ALA A 58 5.97 3.30 4.07
N ALA A 59 4.88 3.83 3.50
CA ALA A 59 3.92 4.65 4.21
C ALA A 59 3.27 3.88 5.37
N SER A 60 2.86 2.63 5.13
CA SER A 60 2.28 1.76 6.16
C SER A 60 3.27 1.34 7.24
N SER A 61 4.58 1.30 6.93
CA SER A 61 5.64 0.95 7.88
C SER A 61 5.94 2.07 8.88
N GLY A 62 5.58 3.31 8.56
CA GLY A 62 5.76 4.50 9.39
C GLY A 62 7.15 5.12 9.32
N LYS A 63 8.11 4.49 8.68
CA LYS A 63 9.46 5.06 8.45
C LYS A 63 10.27 4.29 7.42
N VAL A 64 11.22 5.01 6.81
CA VAL A 64 12.27 4.46 5.97
C VAL A 64 13.61 4.70 6.65
N ILE A 65 14.45 3.68 6.69
CA ILE A 65 15.80 3.74 7.24
C ILE A 65 16.77 3.34 6.13
N ASN A 66 17.78 4.14 5.91
CA ASN A 66 18.80 3.89 4.90
C ASN A 66 20.19 3.86 5.53
N THR A 67 21.02 2.91 5.12
CA THR A 67 22.43 2.78 5.48
C THR A 67 23.27 2.44 4.26
N ALA A 68 24.45 3.02 4.16
CA ALA A 68 25.40 2.72 3.10
C ALA A 68 26.60 1.95 3.67
N ILE A 69 27.15 1.04 2.86
CA ILE A 69 28.36 0.28 3.18
C ILE A 69 29.39 0.57 2.08
N ALA A 70 30.53 1.08 2.46
CA ALA A 70 31.65 1.25 1.56
C ALA A 70 32.68 0.16 1.80
N THR A 71 33.14 -0.48 0.72
CA THR A 71 34.25 -1.41 0.73
C THR A 71 35.39 -0.93 -0.18
N ALA A 72 36.59 -1.28 0.13
CA ALA A 72 37.73 -0.91 -0.69
C ALA A 72 38.92 -1.84 -0.43
N ASP A 73 39.71 -2.07 -1.46
CA ASP A 73 40.99 -2.75 -1.32
C ASP A 73 42.09 -1.82 -0.90
N THR A 74 42.99 -2.32 -0.08
CA THR A 74 44.19 -1.60 0.38
C THR A 74 45.44 -2.11 -0.35
N PRO A 75 46.51 -1.33 -0.41
CA PRO A 75 47.77 -1.82 -0.96
C PRO A 75 48.50 -2.83 -0.04
N LEU A 76 47.85 -3.21 1.06
CA LEU A 76 48.35 -4.22 1.99
C LEU A 76 48.09 -5.62 1.44
N SER A 77 48.81 -6.61 1.91
CA SER A 77 48.64 -8.01 1.52
C SER A 77 48.20 -8.86 2.71
N GLY A 78 47.34 -9.86 2.47
CA GLY A 78 46.82 -10.76 3.49
C GLY A 78 45.36 -10.43 3.84
N ASP A 79 44.93 -10.83 5.04
CA ASP A 79 43.53 -10.68 5.48
C ASP A 79 43.09 -9.23 5.72
N ASP A 80 44.04 -8.29 5.74
CA ASP A 80 43.81 -6.84 5.87
C ASP A 80 43.68 -6.12 4.52
N ALA A 81 43.57 -6.85 3.42
CA ALA A 81 43.55 -6.29 2.07
C ALA A 81 42.27 -5.50 1.77
N THR A 82 41.13 -5.84 2.39
CA THR A 82 39.86 -5.20 2.17
C THR A 82 39.34 -4.48 3.42
N LEU A 83 38.91 -3.25 3.24
CA LEU A 83 38.25 -2.44 4.27
C LEU A 83 36.72 -2.46 4.01
N SER A 84 35.95 -2.46 5.09
CA SER A 84 34.49 -2.29 5.02
C SER A 84 34.04 -1.35 6.13
N VAL A 85 33.25 -0.34 5.78
CA VAL A 85 32.74 0.66 6.71
C VAL A 85 31.28 0.93 6.42
N THR A 86 30.46 0.84 7.46
CA THR A 86 29.01 1.17 7.40
C THR A 86 28.78 2.60 7.87
N SER A 87 27.91 3.31 7.20
CA SER A 87 27.48 4.66 7.59
C SER A 87 26.61 4.64 8.86
N ASN A 88 26.30 5.82 9.37
CA ASN A 88 25.14 5.98 10.27
C ASN A 88 23.82 5.74 9.50
N GLU A 89 22.77 5.44 10.25
CA GLU A 89 21.42 5.38 9.70
C GLU A 89 20.92 6.78 9.32
N ALA A 90 20.36 6.91 8.13
CA ALA A 90 19.51 8.03 7.73
C ALA A 90 18.06 7.59 7.87
N VAL A 91 17.28 8.29 8.72
CA VAL A 91 15.91 7.93 9.06
C VAL A 91 14.94 8.99 8.57
N VAL A 92 13.90 8.58 7.86
CA VAL A 92 12.76 9.41 7.47
C VAL A 92 11.51 8.83 8.09
N ASP A 93 10.88 9.55 9.02
CA ASP A 93 9.62 9.19 9.63
C ASP A 93 8.46 9.56 8.70
N ILE A 94 7.52 8.64 8.50
CA ILE A 94 6.32 8.82 7.69
C ILE A 94 5.12 8.76 8.62
N ALA A 95 4.41 9.90 8.76
CA ALA A 95 3.22 9.95 9.60
C ALA A 95 2.08 9.13 8.98
N PRO A 96 1.47 8.17 9.70
CA PRO A 96 0.28 7.48 9.23
C PRO A 96 -0.91 8.44 9.16
N ILE A 97 -1.64 8.41 8.05
CA ILE A 97 -2.85 9.19 7.80
C ILE A 97 -3.96 8.21 7.40
N PRO A 98 -4.58 7.51 8.36
CA PRO A 98 -5.68 6.62 8.06
C PRO A 98 -6.89 7.43 7.58
N SER A 99 -7.53 6.98 6.50
CA SER A 99 -8.74 7.59 5.96
C SER A 99 -9.60 6.54 5.29
N ILE A 100 -10.91 6.69 5.38
CA ILE A 100 -11.89 5.83 4.75
C ILE A 100 -13.00 6.66 4.11
N ALA A 101 -13.32 6.38 2.86
CA ALA A 101 -14.44 6.95 2.15
C ALA A 101 -15.51 5.90 1.90
N ILE A 102 -16.78 6.32 1.91
CA ILE A 102 -17.91 5.47 1.57
C ILE A 102 -18.85 6.19 0.62
N THR A 103 -19.31 5.49 -0.42
CA THR A 103 -20.37 5.96 -1.31
C THR A 103 -21.48 4.93 -1.38
N LYS A 104 -22.73 5.38 -1.47
CA LYS A 104 -23.89 4.52 -1.67
C LYS A 104 -24.74 5.07 -2.80
N THR A 105 -25.08 4.20 -3.74
CA THR A 105 -25.99 4.50 -4.86
C THR A 105 -27.14 3.52 -4.87
N SER A 106 -28.24 3.90 -5.53
CA SER A 106 -29.39 3.02 -5.69
C SER A 106 -29.87 3.00 -7.13
N SER A 107 -30.46 1.89 -7.53
CA SER A 107 -31.20 1.73 -8.78
C SER A 107 -32.46 0.95 -8.52
N VAL A 108 -33.51 1.18 -9.32
CA VAL A 108 -34.73 0.40 -9.25
C VAL A 108 -34.69 -0.64 -10.36
N VAL A 109 -35.01 -1.87 -10.00
CA VAL A 109 -35.24 -2.98 -10.92
C VAL A 109 -36.74 -3.23 -10.97
N GLN A 110 -37.34 -2.90 -12.11
CA GLN A 110 -38.76 -3.18 -12.34
C GLN A 110 -38.95 -4.69 -12.54
N VAL A 111 -39.83 -5.27 -11.77
CA VAL A 111 -40.09 -6.73 -11.77
C VAL A 111 -41.18 -7.09 -12.75
N ASP A 112 -42.13 -6.20 -13.02
CA ASP A 112 -43.23 -6.43 -13.95
C ASP A 112 -42.92 -5.94 -15.37
N THR A 113 -43.17 -6.79 -16.35
CA THR A 113 -42.94 -6.49 -17.76
C THR A 113 -44.04 -5.61 -18.32
N GLY A 114 -43.67 -4.42 -18.83
CA GLY A 114 -44.57 -3.51 -19.51
C GLY A 114 -45.03 -2.30 -18.68
N ASN A 115 -44.65 -2.24 -17.42
CA ASN A 115 -44.82 -1.08 -16.57
C ASN A 115 -43.50 -0.27 -16.52
N THR A 116 -43.59 1.04 -16.54
CA THR A 116 -42.44 1.98 -16.39
C THR A 116 -42.57 2.84 -15.14
N THR A 117 -43.62 2.58 -14.33
CA THR A 117 -43.86 3.30 -13.08
C THR A 117 -43.25 2.51 -11.93
N ILE A 118 -42.54 3.18 -11.05
CA ILE A 118 -42.05 2.55 -9.83
C ILE A 118 -43.21 2.37 -8.87
N ASP A 119 -43.50 1.13 -8.52
CA ASP A 119 -44.65 0.79 -7.65
C ASP A 119 -44.34 -0.41 -6.73
N VAL A 120 -45.37 -0.88 -6.05
CA VAL A 120 -45.27 -1.98 -5.07
C VAL A 120 -44.90 -3.28 -5.79
N GLY A 121 -43.81 -3.89 -5.34
CA GLY A 121 -43.26 -5.12 -5.91
C GLY A 121 -41.95 -4.89 -6.69
N ASP A 122 -41.60 -3.65 -7.02
CA ASP A 122 -40.33 -3.33 -7.60
C ASP A 122 -39.20 -3.46 -6.58
N GLN A 123 -38.04 -3.85 -7.06
CA GLN A 123 -36.87 -4.02 -6.23
C GLN A 123 -35.93 -2.81 -6.30
N ILE A 124 -35.48 -2.33 -5.15
CA ILE A 124 -34.42 -1.37 -5.06
C ILE A 124 -33.07 -2.10 -4.83
N SER A 125 -32.13 -1.88 -5.72
CA SER A 125 -30.76 -2.37 -5.57
C SER A 125 -29.86 -1.25 -5.09
N TYR A 126 -29.07 -1.51 -4.07
CA TYR A 126 -28.09 -0.60 -3.52
C TYR A 126 -26.69 -1.11 -3.82
N THR A 127 -25.80 -0.20 -4.20
CA THR A 127 -24.37 -0.44 -4.33
C THR A 127 -23.64 0.43 -3.33
N ILE A 128 -22.80 -0.19 -2.50
CA ILE A 128 -22.00 0.48 -1.48
C ILE A 128 -20.54 0.24 -1.83
N VAL A 129 -19.78 1.31 -2.00
CA VAL A 129 -18.33 1.25 -2.25
C VAL A 129 -17.61 1.87 -1.07
N VAL A 130 -16.68 1.12 -0.49
CA VAL A 130 -15.82 1.55 0.61
C VAL A 130 -14.39 1.59 0.10
N THR A 131 -13.71 2.71 0.26
CA THR A 131 -12.36 2.94 -0.24
C THR A 131 -11.45 3.38 0.90
N ASN A 132 -10.26 2.80 0.98
CA ASN A 132 -9.18 3.35 1.78
C ASN A 132 -8.50 4.45 0.97
N ASP A 133 -8.75 5.70 1.30
CA ASP A 133 -8.15 6.88 0.67
C ASP A 133 -7.05 7.52 1.54
N GLY A 134 -6.59 6.78 2.57
CA GLY A 134 -5.45 7.13 3.40
C GLY A 134 -4.12 6.62 2.84
N ASN A 135 -3.06 6.74 3.64
CA ASN A 135 -1.72 6.22 3.33
C ASN A 135 -1.31 5.02 4.20
N THR A 136 -2.25 4.40 4.89
CA THR A 136 -1.99 3.23 5.74
C THR A 136 -3.13 2.22 5.59
N ALA A 137 -2.80 0.93 5.64
CA ALA A 137 -3.80 -0.12 5.58
C ALA A 137 -4.76 -0.04 6.78
N LEU A 138 -6.04 -0.27 6.51
CA LEU A 138 -7.09 -0.32 7.53
C LEU A 138 -7.41 -1.77 7.87
N THR A 139 -7.70 -2.05 9.14
CA THR A 139 -8.09 -3.38 9.61
C THR A 139 -9.45 -3.32 10.30
N GLY A 140 -10.22 -4.42 10.22
CA GLY A 140 -11.49 -4.53 10.89
C GLY A 140 -12.54 -3.53 10.38
N VAL A 141 -12.60 -3.30 9.07
CA VAL A 141 -13.60 -2.41 8.45
C VAL A 141 -14.93 -3.14 8.36
N ASP A 142 -15.92 -2.69 9.13
CA ASP A 142 -17.27 -3.26 9.15
C ASP A 142 -18.27 -2.35 8.44
N ILE A 143 -19.13 -2.94 7.62
CA ILE A 143 -20.18 -2.26 6.89
C ILE A 143 -21.54 -2.58 7.53
N THR A 144 -22.24 -1.53 7.94
CA THR A 144 -23.65 -1.64 8.38
C THR A 144 -24.53 -0.81 7.47
N ASP A 145 -25.67 -1.36 7.09
CA ASP A 145 -26.66 -0.69 6.27
C ASP A 145 -28.01 -0.66 6.98
N THR A 146 -28.66 0.50 6.96
CA THR A 146 -29.99 0.69 7.54
C THR A 146 -30.93 1.32 6.53
N LEU A 147 -32.13 0.78 6.41
CA LEU A 147 -33.20 1.33 5.60
C LEU A 147 -34.28 1.93 6.49
N THR A 148 -34.75 3.13 6.15
CA THR A 148 -35.75 3.84 6.92
C THR A 148 -36.86 4.38 6.00
N ALA A 149 -38.12 4.15 6.34
CA ALA A 149 -39.26 4.74 5.64
C ALA A 149 -39.41 6.22 5.99
N ILE A 150 -40.16 6.96 5.16
CA ILE A 150 -40.63 8.30 5.49
C ILE A 150 -41.42 8.22 6.79
N GLY A 151 -41.02 9.00 7.79
CA GLY A 151 -41.62 8.96 9.13
C GLY A 151 -40.78 8.21 10.17
N GLY A 152 -39.61 7.66 9.78
CA GLY A 152 -38.61 7.15 10.71
C GLY A 152 -38.76 5.70 11.12
N ALA A 153 -39.71 4.97 10.57
CA ALA A 153 -39.84 3.53 10.80
C ALA A 153 -38.68 2.77 10.14
N SER A 154 -38.02 1.90 10.89
CA SER A 154 -36.99 1.02 10.34
C SER A 154 -37.65 -0.01 9.42
N LEU A 155 -37.07 -0.19 8.25
CA LEU A 155 -37.39 -1.26 7.30
C LEU A 155 -36.28 -2.29 7.30
N SER A 156 -36.59 -3.52 6.98
CA SER A 156 -35.60 -4.57 6.82
C SER A 156 -35.18 -4.65 5.37
N LEU A 157 -33.87 -4.71 5.12
CA LEU A 157 -33.35 -5.15 3.83
C LEU A 157 -33.72 -6.63 3.61
N ASP A 158 -33.93 -7.03 2.36
CA ASP A 158 -34.16 -8.45 2.00
C ASP A 158 -32.92 -9.29 2.28
N ALA A 159 -31.74 -8.66 2.16
CA ALA A 159 -30.46 -9.23 2.52
C ALA A 159 -29.55 -8.16 3.13
N VAL A 160 -28.69 -8.55 4.07
CA VAL A 160 -27.56 -7.74 4.51
C VAL A 160 -26.65 -7.43 3.32
N PRO A 161 -25.85 -6.34 3.36
CA PRO A 161 -24.89 -6.09 2.30
C PRO A 161 -24.00 -7.31 2.08
N VAL A 162 -23.89 -7.75 0.81
CA VAL A 162 -23.03 -8.87 0.41
C VAL A 162 -21.88 -8.35 -0.43
N PHE A 163 -20.74 -8.98 -0.29
CA PHE A 163 -19.55 -8.66 -1.09
C PHE A 163 -19.82 -8.90 -2.58
N VAL A 164 -19.43 -7.95 -3.41
CA VAL A 164 -19.52 -8.03 -4.87
C VAL A 164 -18.16 -8.10 -5.53
N SER A 165 -17.25 -7.20 -5.17
CA SER A 165 -15.91 -7.14 -5.77
C SER A 165 -14.95 -6.33 -4.91
N SER A 166 -13.64 -6.55 -5.14
CA SER A 166 -12.57 -5.68 -4.67
C SER A 166 -11.68 -5.29 -5.84
N THR A 167 -11.03 -4.14 -5.74
CA THR A 167 -9.96 -3.72 -6.67
C THR A 167 -8.67 -4.49 -6.45
N ASP A 168 -8.44 -5.05 -5.25
CA ASP A 168 -7.36 -6.00 -5.02
C ASP A 168 -7.83 -7.43 -5.32
N ALA A 169 -7.17 -8.07 -6.30
CA ALA A 169 -7.48 -9.44 -6.69
C ALA A 169 -7.17 -10.49 -5.59
N ASN A 170 -6.36 -10.13 -4.60
CA ASN A 170 -6.02 -11.01 -3.46
C ASN A 170 -7.00 -10.87 -2.29
N THR A 171 -7.86 -9.86 -2.29
CA THR A 171 -8.91 -9.73 -1.28
C THR A 171 -9.96 -10.81 -1.50
N THR A 172 -9.86 -11.88 -0.73
CA THR A 172 -10.83 -12.98 -0.74
C THR A 172 -11.70 -12.92 0.50
N PHE A 173 -13.01 -12.85 0.29
CA PHE A 173 -13.98 -13.05 1.35
C PHE A 173 -14.28 -14.54 1.47
N THR A 174 -14.09 -15.11 2.64
CA THR A 174 -14.41 -16.53 2.90
C THR A 174 -15.90 -16.81 2.94
N ASN A 175 -16.75 -15.78 2.88
CA ASN A 175 -18.20 -15.86 2.93
C ASN A 175 -18.84 -14.67 2.20
N ASP A 176 -19.71 -14.93 1.23
CA ASP A 176 -20.47 -13.92 0.48
C ASP A 176 -21.34 -13.01 1.38
N THR A 177 -21.60 -13.45 2.61
CA THR A 177 -22.41 -12.71 3.59
C THR A 177 -21.59 -11.90 4.59
N SER A 178 -20.25 -11.87 4.43
CA SER A 178 -19.41 -11.06 5.31
C SER A 178 -19.54 -9.59 4.98
N THR A 179 -19.88 -8.78 5.99
CA THR A 179 -19.86 -7.31 5.94
C THR A 179 -18.58 -6.75 6.52
N SER A 180 -17.64 -7.60 6.92
CA SER A 180 -16.36 -7.21 7.50
C SER A 180 -15.22 -7.44 6.52
N VAL A 181 -14.42 -6.40 6.30
CA VAL A 181 -13.18 -6.45 5.52
C VAL A 181 -12.02 -6.58 6.51
N PRO A 182 -11.32 -7.73 6.55
CA PRO A 182 -10.23 -7.94 7.51
C PRO A 182 -9.10 -6.94 7.37
N THR A 183 -8.74 -6.66 6.12
CA THR A 183 -7.72 -5.65 5.75
C THR A 183 -8.15 -4.97 4.47
N LEU A 184 -8.10 -3.64 4.46
CA LEU A 184 -8.35 -2.80 3.29
C LEU A 184 -7.04 -2.04 3.01
N LEU A 185 -6.37 -2.41 1.93
CA LEU A 185 -5.08 -1.84 1.55
C LEU A 185 -5.23 -0.38 1.09
N VAL A 186 -4.12 0.35 1.05
CA VAL A 186 -4.10 1.72 0.54
C VAL A 186 -4.59 1.75 -0.90
N GLY A 187 -5.52 2.65 -1.22
CA GLY A 187 -6.12 2.78 -2.55
C GLY A 187 -7.12 1.66 -2.92
N GLU A 188 -7.27 0.63 -2.07
CA GLU A 188 -8.22 -0.44 -2.33
C GLU A 188 -9.66 0.04 -2.14
N ALA A 189 -10.54 -0.42 -3.04
CA ALA A 189 -11.98 -0.23 -2.96
C ALA A 189 -12.71 -1.57 -2.97
N VAL A 190 -13.62 -1.75 -2.02
CA VAL A 190 -14.48 -2.93 -1.89
C VAL A 190 -15.93 -2.54 -2.13
N THR A 191 -16.62 -3.32 -2.95
CA THR A 191 -18.02 -3.09 -3.34
C THR A 191 -18.92 -4.12 -2.69
N PHE A 192 -20.01 -3.65 -2.10
CA PHE A 192 -21.10 -4.44 -1.54
C PHE A 192 -22.43 -4.14 -2.23
N GLY A 193 -23.29 -5.14 -2.32
CA GLY A 193 -24.65 -5.01 -2.82
C GLY A 193 -25.69 -5.34 -1.73
N ALA A 194 -26.79 -4.62 -1.73
CA ALA A 194 -27.96 -4.90 -0.90
C ALA A 194 -29.25 -4.68 -1.69
N THR A 195 -30.35 -5.32 -1.30
CA THR A 195 -31.64 -5.19 -1.98
C THR A 195 -32.77 -5.02 -0.99
N TYR A 196 -33.83 -4.37 -1.47
CA TYR A 196 -35.13 -4.20 -0.81
C TYR A 196 -36.27 -4.31 -1.83
N THR A 197 -37.32 -5.08 -1.53
CA THR A 197 -38.53 -5.26 -2.35
C THR A 197 -39.76 -4.77 -1.63
#